data_533f3b04839959e05645f4b125644c64
#
_entry.id   533f3b04839959e05645f4b125644c64
#
_cell.length_a   1.000
_cell.length_b   1.000
_cell.length_c   1.000
_cell.angle_alpha   90.00
_cell.angle_beta   90.00
_cell.angle_gamma   90.00
#
_symmetry.space_group_name_H-M   'P 1'
#
loop_
_entity.id
_entity.type
_entity.pdbx_description
1 polymer ?
#
loop_
_entity_poly.entity_id
_entity_poly.type
_entity_poly.pdbx_seq_one_letter_code
_entity_poly.pdbx_strand_id
1 'polypeptide(L)'
;TLPIEATATALPNDVGAPTANPWTPSPLLAQPLRTGSMKVNPYMAFDPLPGSASLNPALDRWTESQTQWASAVTERFNTGHYVPGVSWVVGEDTATRTEQLGSTTNALEYLRQIDVAYRIEGFGAGEQLAAAAFDGVPLDLHGTADGNGTLDGSFRIPAKVPSGAKAVTFTGKGGSRASAVFVGQGQLTVNTLRQVNTITTIWVDPLAQTFVLDKATQLAGVDLWFTAKGGDARLQIRDVANGVPTRTVLAE
;
A
#
# COMPACT_ATOMS: atom_id res chain seq x y z
N THR A 1 -35.34 13.11 24.90
CA THR A 1 -36.18 12.10 24.27
C THR A 1 -37.41 12.77 23.70
N LEU A 2 -37.60 12.67 22.40
CA LEU A 2 -38.83 13.14 21.80
C LEU A 2 -39.66 11.96 21.34
N PRO A 3 -40.75 11.68 22.01
CA PRO A 3 -41.81 11.00 21.35
C PRO A 3 -42.31 11.89 20.20
N ILE A 4 -42.40 11.38 19.00
CA ILE A 4 -43.25 11.96 18.00
C ILE A 4 -44.67 11.65 18.46
N GLU A 5 -45.31 12.62 19.06
CA GLU A 5 -46.67 12.46 19.53
C GLU A 5 -47.64 12.89 18.44
N ALA A 6 -48.52 11.97 18.01
CA ALA A 6 -49.64 12.35 17.22
C ALA A 6 -50.65 13.05 18.14
N THR A 7 -50.76 14.38 18.04
CA THR A 7 -51.83 15.12 18.67
C THR A 7 -52.96 15.25 17.64
N ALA A 8 -53.94 14.41 17.73
CA ALA A 8 -55.17 14.63 16.99
C ALA A 8 -55.89 15.85 17.60
N THR A 9 -55.85 16.99 16.94
CA THR A 9 -56.70 18.12 17.28
C THR A 9 -58.03 17.88 16.64
N ALA A 10 -59.04 17.49 17.42
CA ALA A 10 -60.41 17.53 16.95
C ALA A 10 -60.71 18.97 16.56
N LEU A 11 -61.12 19.20 15.32
CA LEU A 11 -61.74 20.46 14.93
C LEU A 11 -62.97 20.63 15.81
N PRO A 12 -63.20 21.77 16.46
CA PRO A 12 -64.38 21.99 17.22
C PRO A 12 -65.57 21.87 16.27
N ASN A 13 -66.36 20.80 16.42
CA ASN A 13 -67.66 20.81 15.88
C ASN A 13 -68.49 21.85 16.63
N ASP A 14 -68.96 22.77 15.96
CA ASP A 14 -69.66 23.99 16.41
C ASP A 14 -70.99 23.74 17.13
N VAL A 15 -71.10 22.66 17.87
CA VAL A 15 -72.37 22.35 18.59
C VAL A 15 -72.05 21.75 19.94
N GLY A 16 -71.89 22.60 20.93
CA GLY A 16 -71.82 22.20 22.33
C GLY A 16 -70.46 22.45 22.97
N ALA A 17 -70.46 22.66 24.32
CA ALA A 17 -69.31 22.84 25.09
C ALA A 17 -68.25 21.72 24.80
N PRO A 18 -67.00 22.02 24.61
CA PRO A 18 -66.00 21.02 24.38
C PRO A 18 -65.99 20.08 25.55
N THR A 19 -66.54 18.91 25.44
CA THR A 19 -66.24 17.82 26.36
C THR A 19 -64.74 17.58 26.21
N ALA A 20 -63.96 17.87 27.24
CA ALA A 20 -62.57 17.53 27.27
C ALA A 20 -62.43 16.02 27.06
N ASN A 21 -62.26 15.63 25.86
CA ASN A 21 -61.91 14.26 25.53
C ASN A 21 -60.47 14.09 26.00
N PRO A 22 -60.17 13.29 27.01
CA PRO A 22 -58.83 13.11 27.46
C PRO A 22 -58.07 12.29 26.42
N TRP A 23 -57.56 12.99 25.40
CA TRP A 23 -56.69 12.37 24.45
C TRP A 23 -55.39 12.01 25.17
N THR A 24 -55.18 10.73 25.34
CA THR A 24 -53.89 10.24 25.79
C THR A 24 -52.94 10.27 24.59
N PRO A 25 -51.88 11.08 24.62
CA PRO A 25 -50.95 11.08 23.52
C PRO A 25 -50.34 9.70 23.38
N SER A 26 -50.40 9.16 22.13
CA SER A 26 -49.78 7.88 21.81
C SER A 26 -48.60 8.14 20.84
N PRO A 27 -47.38 7.79 21.22
CA PRO A 27 -46.25 7.95 20.32
C PRO A 27 -46.38 6.99 19.15
N LEU A 28 -46.32 7.50 17.92
CA LEU A 28 -46.23 6.70 16.69
C LEU A 28 -44.77 6.18 16.51
N LEU A 29 -43.83 7.02 16.83
CA LEU A 29 -42.42 6.68 16.82
C LEU A 29 -41.70 7.45 17.92
N ALA A 30 -41.01 6.74 18.78
CA ALA A 30 -40.16 7.33 19.82
C ALA A 30 -38.69 7.36 19.36
N GLN A 31 -38.09 8.54 19.40
CA GLN A 31 -36.67 8.76 19.08
C GLN A 31 -35.98 9.31 20.35
N PRO A 32 -35.54 8.44 21.26
CA PRO A 32 -35.06 8.84 22.61
C PRO A 32 -33.90 9.83 22.62
N LEU A 33 -33.07 9.82 21.59
CA LEU A 33 -31.93 10.74 21.45
C LEU A 33 -32.30 12.09 20.84
N ARG A 34 -33.58 12.32 20.51
CA ARG A 34 -34.06 13.59 19.95
C ARG A 34 -34.80 14.39 21.00
N THR A 35 -34.71 15.70 20.88
CA THR A 35 -35.37 16.66 21.80
C THR A 35 -36.37 17.52 21.03
N GLY A 36 -37.67 17.57 21.42
CA GLY A 36 -38.76 18.27 20.76
C GLY A 36 -39.86 17.28 20.37
N SER A 37 -40.93 17.71 19.83
CA SER A 37 -42.03 16.94 19.29
C SER A 37 -42.48 17.54 17.96
N MET A 38 -42.96 16.69 17.08
CA MET A 38 -43.50 17.10 15.79
C MET A 38 -44.97 16.70 15.73
N LYS A 39 -45.84 17.65 15.37
CA LYS A 39 -47.24 17.34 15.07
C LYS A 39 -47.35 16.72 13.70
N VAL A 40 -47.91 15.54 13.60
CA VAL A 40 -48.10 14.82 12.35
C VAL A 40 -49.57 14.53 12.12
N ASN A 41 -50.00 14.53 10.87
CA ASN A 41 -51.31 14.02 10.49
C ASN A 41 -51.19 12.49 10.37
N PRO A 42 -51.90 11.70 11.18
CA PRO A 42 -51.78 10.24 11.15
C PRO A 42 -52.32 9.61 9.86
N TYR A 43 -53.04 10.38 9.03
CA TYR A 43 -53.55 9.94 7.72
C TYR A 43 -52.65 10.31 6.55
N MET A 44 -51.51 10.97 6.81
CA MET A 44 -50.54 11.35 5.78
C MET A 44 -49.16 10.79 6.13
N ALA A 45 -48.42 10.45 5.08
CA ALA A 45 -47.01 10.06 5.27
C ALA A 45 -46.22 11.22 5.86
N PHE A 46 -45.34 10.90 6.79
CA PHE A 46 -44.39 11.86 7.36
C PHE A 46 -42.98 11.22 7.47
N ASP A 47 -41.97 12.03 7.37
CA ASP A 47 -40.60 11.57 7.57
C ASP A 47 -40.15 11.82 9.03
N PRO A 48 -39.69 10.81 9.72
CA PRO A 48 -39.05 10.98 11.03
C PRO A 48 -37.82 11.89 10.96
N LEU A 49 -37.43 12.47 12.09
CA LEU A 49 -36.19 13.22 12.17
C LEU A 49 -35.01 12.29 11.81
N PRO A 50 -34.06 12.75 10.96
CA PRO A 50 -32.97 11.91 10.54
C PRO A 50 -32.11 11.48 11.74
N GLY A 51 -31.71 10.23 11.77
CA GLY A 51 -30.70 9.71 12.66
C GLY A 51 -29.31 10.21 12.25
N SER A 52 -28.33 9.93 13.10
CA SER A 52 -26.92 10.07 12.78
C SER A 52 -26.27 8.71 12.64
N ALA A 53 -25.29 8.60 11.76
CA ALA A 53 -24.47 7.41 11.65
C ALA A 53 -22.98 7.79 11.72
N SER A 54 -22.20 7.00 12.43
CA SER A 54 -20.74 7.10 12.46
C SER A 54 -20.12 5.79 12.01
N LEU A 55 -18.95 5.88 11.38
CA LEU A 55 -18.20 4.74 10.85
C LEU A 55 -16.82 4.68 11.50
N ASN A 56 -16.35 3.48 11.74
CA ASN A 56 -15.00 3.24 12.22
C ASN A 56 -14.36 2.03 11.49
N PRO A 57 -13.34 2.24 10.64
CA PRO A 57 -12.85 3.55 10.20
C PRO A 57 -13.81 4.27 9.26
N ALA A 58 -13.88 5.60 9.35
CA ALA A 58 -14.57 6.44 8.37
C ALA A 58 -13.67 6.83 7.19
N LEU A 59 -12.37 6.68 7.37
CA LEU A 59 -11.32 6.97 6.38
C LEU A 59 -10.37 5.79 6.29
N ASP A 60 -10.11 5.32 5.07
CA ASP A 60 -9.11 4.30 4.78
C ASP A 60 -8.17 4.77 3.67
N ARG A 61 -6.89 4.95 4.00
CA ARG A 61 -5.82 5.24 3.04
C ARG A 61 -4.76 4.17 3.13
N TRP A 62 -4.40 3.60 1.98
CA TRP A 62 -3.38 2.55 1.95
C TRP A 62 -2.49 2.68 0.73
N THR A 63 -1.29 2.15 0.85
CA THR A 63 -0.33 2.03 -0.25
C THR A 63 0.03 0.57 -0.42
N GLU A 64 -0.10 0.07 -1.63
CA GLU A 64 0.44 -1.22 -2.05
C GLU A 64 1.76 -0.98 -2.77
N SER A 65 2.75 -1.84 -2.50
CA SER A 65 4.05 -1.76 -3.15
C SER A 65 4.28 -3.03 -3.96
N GLN A 66 4.64 -2.85 -5.22
CA GLN A 66 5.01 -3.94 -6.12
C GLN A 66 6.41 -3.72 -6.65
N THR A 67 7.21 -4.79 -6.70
CA THR A 67 8.52 -4.75 -7.32
C THR A 67 8.45 -5.37 -8.71
N GLN A 68 8.91 -4.62 -9.71
CA GLN A 68 9.09 -5.10 -11.06
C GLN A 68 10.59 -5.17 -11.37
N TRP A 69 11.05 -6.29 -11.91
CA TRP A 69 12.42 -6.45 -12.31
C TRP A 69 12.57 -6.17 -13.80
N ALA A 70 13.46 -5.23 -14.12
CA ALA A 70 13.96 -5.04 -15.49
C ALA A 70 15.06 -6.06 -15.80
N SER A 71 15.36 -6.26 -17.06
CA SER A 71 16.44 -7.16 -17.49
C SER A 71 17.77 -6.80 -16.83
N ALA A 72 18.47 -7.81 -16.35
CA ALA A 72 19.80 -7.63 -15.78
C ALA A 72 20.79 -7.10 -16.82
N VAL A 73 21.73 -6.30 -16.37
CA VAL A 73 22.83 -5.76 -17.21
C VAL A 73 24.14 -6.26 -16.67
N THR A 74 25.05 -6.65 -17.57
CA THR A 74 26.42 -7.01 -17.19
C THR A 74 27.35 -5.93 -17.73
N GLU A 75 28.04 -5.26 -16.83
CA GLU A 75 29.10 -4.30 -17.10
C GLU A 75 30.45 -5.00 -17.01
N ARG A 76 31.32 -4.77 -17.98
CA ARG A 76 32.67 -5.35 -17.98
C ARG A 76 33.68 -4.22 -17.91
N PHE A 77 34.57 -4.32 -16.96
CA PHE A 77 35.69 -3.40 -16.77
C PHE A 77 37.01 -4.14 -16.85
N ASN A 78 38.04 -3.45 -17.30
CA ASN A 78 39.40 -3.94 -17.28
C ASN A 78 40.20 -3.04 -16.33
N THR A 79 40.96 -3.65 -15.43
CA THR A 79 41.91 -2.95 -14.58
C THR A 79 43.32 -3.36 -14.95
N GLY A 80 44.25 -2.42 -14.92
CA GLY A 80 45.64 -2.61 -15.36
C GLY A 80 45.85 -2.21 -16.82
N HIS A 81 47.09 -2.17 -17.22
CA HIS A 81 47.52 -1.84 -18.57
C HIS A 81 47.58 -3.11 -19.41
N TYR A 82 46.86 -3.13 -20.53
CA TYR A 82 46.88 -4.26 -21.46
C TYR A 82 47.93 -4.03 -22.57
N VAL A 83 48.93 -4.90 -22.62
CA VAL A 83 49.89 -4.93 -23.71
C VAL A 83 49.68 -6.23 -24.51
N PRO A 84 49.33 -6.15 -25.83
CA PRO A 84 49.09 -7.33 -26.64
C PRO A 84 50.31 -8.28 -26.65
N GLY A 85 50.03 -9.57 -26.34
CA GLY A 85 51.04 -10.63 -26.31
C GLY A 85 51.88 -10.71 -25.03
N VAL A 86 51.76 -9.73 -24.12
CA VAL A 86 52.52 -9.69 -22.87
C VAL A 86 51.63 -9.80 -21.66
N SER A 87 50.56 -9.01 -21.61
CA SER A 87 49.65 -9.02 -20.47
C SER A 87 48.73 -10.26 -20.50
N TRP A 88 48.45 -10.79 -19.34
CA TRP A 88 47.51 -11.89 -19.17
C TRP A 88 46.52 -11.61 -18.04
N VAL A 89 45.35 -12.28 -18.09
CA VAL A 89 44.34 -12.20 -17.05
C VAL A 89 44.84 -12.94 -15.82
N VAL A 90 44.92 -12.25 -14.69
CA VAL A 90 45.32 -12.85 -13.40
C VAL A 90 44.10 -13.29 -12.63
N GLY A 91 42.96 -12.62 -12.83
CA GLY A 91 41.73 -12.94 -12.16
C GLY A 91 40.56 -12.15 -12.70
N GLU A 92 39.37 -12.57 -12.32
CA GLU A 92 38.14 -11.83 -12.53
C GLU A 92 37.50 -11.62 -11.15
N ASP A 93 37.12 -10.40 -10.87
CA ASP A 93 36.29 -10.06 -9.72
C ASP A 93 34.87 -9.78 -10.19
N THR A 94 33.89 -10.35 -9.49
CA THR A 94 32.47 -10.21 -9.82
C THR A 94 31.73 -9.59 -8.66
N ALA A 95 31.02 -8.51 -8.93
CA ALA A 95 30.15 -7.84 -7.98
C ALA A 95 28.75 -7.73 -8.55
N THR A 96 27.74 -7.88 -7.69
CA THR A 96 26.34 -7.71 -8.05
C THR A 96 25.75 -6.61 -7.19
N ARG A 97 25.09 -5.65 -7.81
CA ARG A 97 24.33 -4.60 -7.12
C ARG A 97 22.91 -4.52 -7.66
N THR A 98 22.00 -4.08 -6.82
CA THR A 98 20.64 -3.75 -7.22
C THR A 98 20.55 -2.24 -7.43
N GLU A 99 20.04 -1.86 -8.57
CA GLU A 99 19.80 -0.47 -8.97
C GLU A 99 18.30 -0.21 -9.09
N GLN A 100 17.84 0.88 -8.51
CA GLN A 100 16.47 1.33 -8.69
C GLN A 100 16.40 2.25 -9.92
N LEU A 101 15.67 1.83 -10.96
CA LEU A 101 15.51 2.58 -12.20
C LEU A 101 14.43 3.64 -12.11
N GLY A 102 13.42 3.39 -11.28
CA GLY A 102 12.32 4.31 -11.10
C GLY A 102 11.27 3.80 -10.14
N SER A 103 10.35 4.68 -9.80
CA SER A 103 9.17 4.38 -9.02
C SER A 103 7.98 5.12 -9.61
N THR A 104 6.87 4.43 -9.83
CA THR A 104 5.64 5.01 -10.35
C THR A 104 4.53 4.77 -9.34
N THR A 105 3.76 5.80 -9.01
CA THR A 105 2.62 5.68 -8.09
C THR A 105 1.35 6.02 -8.84
N ASN A 106 0.39 5.09 -8.82
CA ASN A 106 -0.93 5.23 -9.42
C ASN A 106 -2.01 5.07 -8.37
N ALA A 107 -3.13 5.79 -8.51
CA ALA A 107 -4.29 5.57 -7.68
C ALA A 107 -4.94 4.23 -8.03
N LEU A 108 -5.38 3.49 -6.99
CA LEU A 108 -6.15 2.28 -7.17
C LEU A 108 -7.60 2.63 -7.49
N GLU A 109 -8.17 1.92 -8.46
CA GLU A 109 -9.53 2.16 -8.96
C GLU A 109 -10.59 1.82 -7.93
N TYR A 110 -10.40 0.75 -7.16
CA TYR A 110 -11.39 0.20 -6.25
C TYR A 110 -10.95 0.28 -4.80
N LEU A 111 -11.94 0.35 -3.91
CA LEU A 111 -11.74 0.22 -2.47
C LEU A 111 -11.30 -1.21 -2.12
N ARG A 112 -10.45 -1.33 -1.12
CA ARG A 112 -10.17 -2.63 -0.52
C ARG A 112 -11.33 -3.06 0.37
N GLN A 113 -11.57 -4.37 0.42
CA GLN A 113 -12.63 -4.96 1.20
C GLN A 113 -12.19 -5.10 2.67
N ILE A 114 -12.49 -4.10 3.47
CA ILE A 114 -12.25 -4.11 4.92
C ILE A 114 -13.57 -4.15 5.67
N ASP A 115 -13.52 -4.55 6.93
CA ASP A 115 -14.65 -4.48 7.83
C ASP A 115 -14.73 -3.08 8.44
N VAL A 116 -15.91 -2.50 8.41
CA VAL A 116 -16.20 -1.16 8.94
C VAL A 116 -17.28 -1.29 9.99
N ALA A 117 -16.97 -0.90 11.21
CA ALA A 117 -17.95 -0.80 12.28
C ALA A 117 -18.83 0.44 12.06
N TYR A 118 -20.10 0.33 12.38
CA TYR A 118 -21.02 1.46 12.35
C TYR A 118 -21.75 1.59 13.68
N ARG A 119 -22.12 2.82 14.01
CA ARG A 119 -23.01 3.17 15.10
C ARG A 119 -24.05 4.14 14.59
N ILE A 120 -25.30 3.77 14.75
CA ILE A 120 -26.47 4.57 14.38
C ILE A 120 -27.10 5.08 15.67
N GLU A 121 -27.50 6.34 15.69
CA GLU A 121 -28.21 6.97 16.79
C GLU A 121 -29.41 7.74 16.28
N GLY A 122 -30.51 7.76 17.07
CA GLY A 122 -31.72 8.48 16.77
C GLY A 122 -32.76 7.68 15.96
N PHE A 123 -32.64 6.36 15.91
CA PHE A 123 -33.70 5.47 15.49
C PHE A 123 -34.79 5.37 16.56
N GLY A 124 -35.91 4.79 16.23
CA GLY A 124 -36.94 4.46 17.21
C GLY A 124 -36.43 3.39 18.19
N ALA A 125 -36.87 3.46 19.45
CA ALA A 125 -36.58 2.43 20.44
C ALA A 125 -37.15 1.07 19.97
N GLY A 126 -36.31 0.06 19.84
CA GLY A 126 -36.68 -1.25 19.32
C GLY A 126 -36.92 -1.29 17.80
N GLU A 127 -36.58 -0.25 17.07
CA GLU A 127 -36.74 -0.19 15.63
C GLU A 127 -35.76 -1.15 14.92
N GLN A 128 -36.31 -1.98 14.04
CA GLN A 128 -35.48 -2.90 13.25
C GLN A 128 -34.89 -2.22 12.01
N LEU A 129 -33.66 -2.56 11.67
CA LEU A 129 -33.06 -2.18 10.41
C LEU A 129 -33.84 -2.84 9.25
N ALA A 130 -34.30 -2.05 8.31
CA ALA A 130 -35.01 -2.53 7.11
C ALA A 130 -34.07 -2.69 5.92
N ALA A 131 -33.16 -1.74 5.74
CA ALA A 131 -32.19 -1.75 4.65
C ALA A 131 -30.93 -0.96 5.00
N ALA A 132 -29.81 -1.38 4.41
CA ALA A 132 -28.56 -0.63 4.41
C ALA A 132 -27.94 -0.71 3.02
N ALA A 133 -27.22 0.32 2.62
CA ALA A 133 -26.49 0.33 1.35
C ALA A 133 -25.17 1.09 1.47
N PHE A 134 -24.17 0.61 0.73
CA PHE A 134 -22.88 1.26 0.56
C PHE A 134 -22.76 1.71 -0.90
N ASP A 135 -22.76 3.02 -1.14
CA ASP A 135 -22.74 3.61 -2.50
C ASP A 135 -23.84 3.02 -3.43
N GLY A 136 -25.03 2.78 -2.87
CA GLY A 136 -26.14 2.15 -3.60
C GLY A 136 -26.09 0.62 -3.67
N VAL A 137 -25.00 -0.03 -3.27
CA VAL A 137 -24.89 -1.48 -3.20
C VAL A 137 -25.57 -1.96 -1.91
N PRO A 138 -26.60 -2.81 -1.97
CA PRO A 138 -27.26 -3.33 -0.78
C PRO A 138 -26.30 -4.09 0.13
N LEU A 139 -26.42 -3.84 1.43
CA LEU A 139 -25.72 -4.59 2.47
C LEU A 139 -26.72 -5.51 3.19
N ASP A 140 -26.36 -6.77 3.36
CA ASP A 140 -27.15 -7.74 4.12
C ASP A 140 -26.89 -7.56 5.63
N LEU A 141 -27.55 -6.56 6.21
CA LEU A 141 -27.41 -6.21 7.62
C LEU A 141 -28.73 -6.35 8.35
N HIS A 142 -28.65 -6.93 9.52
CA HIS A 142 -29.78 -7.08 10.42
C HIS A 142 -29.43 -6.50 11.78
N GLY A 143 -30.43 -5.94 12.45
CA GLY A 143 -30.24 -5.41 13.78
C GLY A 143 -31.48 -4.72 14.28
N THR A 144 -31.53 -4.50 15.59
CA THR A 144 -32.63 -3.81 16.28
C THR A 144 -32.01 -2.76 17.18
N ALA A 145 -32.48 -1.53 17.06
CA ALA A 145 -32.04 -0.45 17.93
C ALA A 145 -32.41 -0.75 19.39
N ASP A 146 -31.57 -0.36 20.29
CA ASP A 146 -31.82 -0.48 21.72
C ASP A 146 -32.91 0.48 22.22
N GLY A 147 -33.15 0.47 23.55
CA GLY A 147 -34.15 1.37 24.16
C GLY A 147 -33.82 2.86 24.01
N ASN A 148 -32.59 3.21 23.65
CA ASN A 148 -32.13 4.58 23.39
C ASN A 148 -32.15 4.94 21.89
N GLY A 149 -32.57 4.02 21.02
CA GLY A 149 -32.54 4.20 19.58
C GLY A 149 -31.15 4.11 18.95
N THR A 150 -30.25 3.38 19.61
CA THR A 150 -28.88 3.14 19.16
C THR A 150 -28.77 1.74 18.54
N LEU A 151 -28.06 1.62 17.43
CA LEU A 151 -27.76 0.35 16.79
C LEU A 151 -26.29 0.32 16.37
N ASP A 152 -25.56 -0.66 16.89
CA ASP A 152 -24.17 -0.92 16.55
C ASP A 152 -24.05 -2.19 15.69
N GLY A 153 -23.07 -2.20 14.80
CA GLY A 153 -22.77 -3.35 13.97
C GLY A 153 -21.53 -3.15 13.11
N SER A 154 -21.33 -4.05 12.18
CA SER A 154 -20.24 -3.95 11.20
C SER A 154 -20.68 -4.48 9.85
N PHE A 155 -20.03 -4.02 8.79
CA PHE A 155 -20.17 -4.55 7.45
C PHE A 155 -18.83 -4.62 6.75
N ARG A 156 -18.73 -5.50 5.76
CA ARG A 156 -17.57 -5.56 4.87
C ARG A 156 -17.84 -4.73 3.64
N ILE A 157 -16.89 -3.89 3.23
CA ILE A 157 -17.01 -3.09 2.01
C ILE A 157 -17.22 -4.02 0.81
N PRO A 158 -18.26 -3.81 -0.03
CA PRO A 158 -18.51 -4.63 -1.20
C PRO A 158 -17.37 -4.56 -2.21
N ALA A 159 -17.20 -5.63 -2.98
CA ALA A 159 -16.21 -5.68 -4.05
C ALA A 159 -16.52 -4.69 -5.18
N LYS A 160 -15.51 -4.22 -5.87
CA LYS A 160 -15.62 -3.36 -7.06
C LYS A 160 -16.33 -2.02 -6.82
N VAL A 161 -16.30 -1.53 -5.59
CA VAL A 161 -16.74 -0.14 -5.33
C VAL A 161 -15.57 0.78 -5.66
N PRO A 162 -15.77 1.80 -6.54
CA PRO A 162 -14.71 2.74 -6.90
C PRO A 162 -14.17 3.49 -5.67
N SER A 163 -12.89 3.85 -5.68
CA SER A 163 -12.27 4.65 -4.63
C SER A 163 -12.89 6.07 -4.54
N GLY A 164 -12.69 6.72 -3.41
CA GLY A 164 -13.21 8.06 -3.12
C GLY A 164 -14.20 8.08 -1.98
N ALA A 165 -15.01 9.16 -1.92
CA ALA A 165 -16.06 9.33 -0.92
C ALA A 165 -17.31 8.53 -1.31
N LYS A 166 -17.82 7.73 -0.36
CA LYS A 166 -18.95 6.82 -0.54
C LYS A 166 -20.01 7.03 0.51
N ALA A 167 -21.25 7.15 0.10
CA ALA A 167 -22.37 7.28 1.01
C ALA A 167 -22.74 5.89 1.58
N VAL A 168 -22.92 5.84 2.89
CA VAL A 168 -23.48 4.68 3.58
C VAL A 168 -24.81 5.10 4.15
N THR A 169 -25.87 4.38 3.79
CA THR A 169 -27.24 4.73 4.17
C THR A 169 -27.87 3.58 4.95
N PHE A 170 -28.65 3.94 5.95
CA PHE A 170 -29.38 3.02 6.81
C PHE A 170 -30.84 3.46 6.89
N THR A 171 -31.74 2.52 6.77
CA THR A 171 -33.20 2.77 6.86
C THR A 171 -33.83 1.80 7.84
N GLY A 172 -34.55 2.31 8.81
CA GLY A 172 -35.28 1.53 9.78
C GLY A 172 -36.71 1.20 9.28
N LYS A 173 -37.33 0.15 9.83
CA LYS A 173 -38.70 -0.23 9.51
C LYS A 173 -39.75 0.80 9.92
N GLY A 174 -39.42 1.61 10.95
CA GLY A 174 -40.24 2.75 11.37
C GLY A 174 -40.10 3.99 10.49
N GLY A 175 -39.24 3.92 9.46
CA GLY A 175 -39.00 5.03 8.54
C GLY A 175 -37.82 5.92 8.94
N SER A 176 -37.15 5.66 10.08
CA SER A 176 -35.93 6.37 10.47
C SER A 176 -34.84 6.18 9.43
N ARG A 177 -34.04 7.22 9.18
CA ARG A 177 -32.94 7.21 8.23
C ARG A 177 -31.71 7.78 8.85
N ALA A 178 -30.56 7.18 8.58
CA ALA A 178 -29.25 7.69 8.95
C ALA A 178 -28.29 7.51 7.78
N SER A 179 -27.32 8.39 7.67
CA SER A 179 -26.28 8.29 6.64
C SER A 179 -24.92 8.72 7.19
N ALA A 180 -23.88 8.15 6.62
CA ALA A 180 -22.51 8.52 6.88
C ALA A 180 -21.72 8.51 5.58
N VAL A 181 -20.53 9.09 5.59
CA VAL A 181 -19.62 9.07 4.45
C VAL A 181 -18.38 8.27 4.83
N PHE A 182 -18.05 7.30 4.01
CA PHE A 182 -16.77 6.59 4.05
C PHE A 182 -15.87 7.16 2.96
N VAL A 183 -14.59 7.40 3.29
CA VAL A 183 -13.61 7.85 2.30
C VAL A 183 -12.50 6.82 2.21
N GLY A 184 -12.30 6.24 1.02
CA GLY A 184 -11.24 5.28 0.81
C GLY A 184 -10.40 5.63 -0.42
N GLN A 185 -9.07 5.56 -0.26
CA GLN A 185 -8.13 5.88 -1.32
C GLN A 185 -6.89 5.01 -1.22
N GLY A 186 -6.70 4.14 -2.20
CA GLY A 186 -5.52 3.30 -2.35
C GLY A 186 -4.55 3.87 -3.37
N GLN A 187 -3.27 3.58 -3.19
CA GLN A 187 -2.21 3.86 -4.13
C GLN A 187 -1.39 2.61 -4.37
N LEU A 188 -1.02 2.36 -5.63
CA LEU A 188 -0.07 1.32 -6.02
C LEU A 188 1.24 1.98 -6.42
N THR A 189 2.30 1.69 -5.67
CA THR A 189 3.66 2.10 -6.01
C THR A 189 4.39 0.92 -6.64
N VAL A 190 4.79 1.07 -7.89
CA VAL A 190 5.60 0.09 -8.63
C VAL A 190 7.04 0.57 -8.66
N ASN A 191 7.92 -0.17 -7.98
CA ASN A 191 9.36 0.07 -7.99
C ASN A 191 10.00 -0.81 -9.05
N THR A 192 10.65 -0.20 -10.05
CA THR A 192 11.40 -0.92 -11.08
C THR A 192 12.85 -1.04 -10.63
N LEU A 193 13.28 -2.27 -10.40
CA LEU A 193 14.64 -2.61 -10.00
C LEU A 193 15.36 -3.32 -11.15
N ARG A 194 16.68 -3.20 -11.16
CA ARG A 194 17.58 -3.90 -12.08
C ARG A 194 18.74 -4.51 -11.29
N GLN A 195 19.11 -5.70 -11.67
CA GLN A 195 20.36 -6.30 -11.23
C GLN A 195 21.48 -5.90 -12.18
N VAL A 196 22.53 -5.33 -11.64
CA VAL A 196 23.76 -4.98 -12.39
C VAL A 196 24.88 -5.89 -11.92
N ASN A 197 25.37 -6.72 -12.83
CA ASN A 197 26.52 -7.58 -12.61
C ASN A 197 27.75 -6.87 -13.16
N THR A 198 28.73 -6.63 -12.33
CA THR A 198 30.01 -6.06 -12.72
C THR A 198 31.05 -7.15 -12.76
N ILE A 199 31.71 -7.33 -13.88
CA ILE A 199 32.84 -8.24 -14.07
C ILE A 199 34.06 -7.38 -14.30
N THR A 200 35.03 -7.43 -13.38
CA THR A 200 36.31 -6.73 -13.50
C THR A 200 37.38 -7.71 -13.84
N THR A 201 37.93 -7.63 -15.07
CA THR A 201 39.08 -8.43 -15.48
C THR A 201 40.36 -7.73 -15.05
N ILE A 202 41.18 -8.43 -14.30
CA ILE A 202 42.45 -7.92 -13.76
C ILE A 202 43.59 -8.36 -14.68
N TRP A 203 44.19 -7.37 -15.33
CA TRP A 203 45.35 -7.58 -16.16
C TRP A 203 46.62 -7.25 -15.38
N VAL A 204 47.67 -8.07 -15.53
CA VAL A 204 49.00 -7.78 -15.03
C VAL A 204 49.90 -7.45 -16.21
N ASP A 205 50.54 -6.32 -16.07
CA ASP A 205 51.63 -5.89 -16.95
C ASP A 205 52.95 -6.12 -16.20
N PRO A 206 53.60 -7.29 -16.37
CA PRO A 206 54.85 -7.57 -15.66
C PRO A 206 55.97 -6.73 -16.25
N LEU A 207 56.81 -6.21 -15.36
CA LEU A 207 58.10 -5.69 -15.79
C LEU A 207 58.96 -6.85 -16.35
N ALA A 208 59.44 -6.69 -17.56
CA ALA A 208 60.30 -7.68 -18.18
C ALA A 208 61.58 -7.02 -18.66
N GLN A 209 62.67 -7.71 -18.37
CA GLN A 209 63.98 -7.35 -18.92
C GLN A 209 64.59 -8.56 -19.59
N THR A 210 65.01 -8.36 -20.82
CA THR A 210 65.74 -9.40 -21.57
C THR A 210 67.23 -9.27 -21.33
N PHE A 211 67.88 -10.41 -21.27
CA PHE A 211 69.33 -10.50 -21.25
C PHE A 211 69.79 -11.64 -22.16
N VAL A 212 71.00 -11.55 -22.64
CA VAL A 212 71.59 -12.56 -23.51
C VAL A 212 72.84 -13.12 -22.78
N LEU A 213 72.90 -14.43 -22.83
CA LEU A 213 74.11 -15.14 -22.29
C LEU A 213 74.96 -15.50 -23.47
N ASP A 214 76.25 -15.07 -23.43
CA ASP A 214 77.22 -15.32 -24.49
C ASP A 214 77.66 -16.80 -24.59
N LYS A 215 77.39 -17.58 -23.55
CA LYS A 215 77.68 -19.01 -23.48
C LYS A 215 76.61 -19.71 -22.61
N ALA A 216 76.46 -21.00 -22.84
CA ALA A 216 75.63 -21.83 -21.96
C ALA A 216 76.18 -21.73 -20.55
N THR A 217 75.44 -21.18 -19.63
CA THR A 217 75.80 -21.00 -18.24
C THR A 217 74.63 -21.22 -17.32
N GLN A 218 74.86 -21.52 -16.06
CA GLN A 218 73.80 -21.66 -15.07
C GLN A 218 73.53 -20.31 -14.41
N LEU A 219 72.33 -19.93 -14.36
CA LEU A 219 71.84 -18.76 -13.59
C LEU A 219 71.78 -19.19 -12.11
N ALA A 220 72.56 -18.60 -11.25
CA ALA A 220 72.64 -18.96 -9.85
C ALA A 220 71.66 -18.15 -8.97
N GLY A 221 71.30 -16.97 -9.42
CA GLY A 221 70.34 -16.09 -8.69
C GLY A 221 70.10 -14.80 -9.45
N VAL A 222 69.05 -14.11 -9.01
CA VAL A 222 68.63 -12.79 -9.51
C VAL A 222 68.37 -11.91 -8.31
N ASP A 223 69.00 -10.75 -8.26
CA ASP A 223 68.76 -9.75 -7.24
C ASP A 223 67.76 -8.72 -7.73
N LEU A 224 66.76 -8.46 -6.91
CA LEU A 224 65.72 -7.48 -7.19
C LEU A 224 65.76 -6.32 -6.20
N TRP A 225 65.75 -5.12 -6.69
CA TRP A 225 65.69 -3.90 -5.88
C TRP A 225 64.33 -3.24 -6.03
N PHE A 226 63.69 -3.01 -4.91
CA PHE A 226 62.39 -2.34 -4.85
C PHE A 226 62.57 -0.94 -4.25
N THR A 227 61.96 0.05 -4.89
CA THR A 227 62.00 1.44 -4.40
C THR A 227 60.98 1.68 -3.27
N ALA A 228 60.02 0.81 -3.12
CA ALA A 228 59.00 0.86 -2.06
C ALA A 228 58.58 -0.56 -1.68
N LYS A 229 58.18 -0.74 -0.42
CA LYS A 229 57.59 -1.99 0.04
C LYS A 229 56.18 -2.13 -0.56
N GLY A 230 55.96 -3.19 -1.32
CA GLY A 230 54.68 -3.54 -1.95
C GLY A 230 54.14 -4.88 -1.47
N GLY A 231 53.21 -5.45 -2.20
CA GLY A 231 52.73 -6.82 -2.03
C GLY A 231 53.73 -7.87 -2.50
N ASP A 232 53.29 -9.10 -2.63
CA ASP A 232 54.09 -10.21 -3.11
C ASP A 232 54.58 -9.97 -4.54
N ALA A 233 55.85 -10.23 -4.80
CA ALA A 233 56.40 -10.17 -6.13
C ALA A 233 56.72 -11.60 -6.61
N ARG A 234 56.39 -11.91 -7.85
CA ARG A 234 56.67 -13.15 -8.51
C ARG A 234 57.71 -12.90 -9.61
N LEU A 235 58.87 -13.55 -9.53
CA LEU A 235 59.88 -13.52 -10.56
C LEU A 235 59.76 -14.79 -11.40
N GLN A 236 59.75 -14.62 -12.73
CA GLN A 236 59.79 -15.75 -13.63
C GLN A 236 60.86 -15.53 -14.71
N ILE A 237 61.63 -16.58 -14.97
CA ILE A 237 62.51 -16.62 -16.13
C ILE A 237 61.73 -17.28 -17.28
N ARG A 238 61.66 -16.57 -18.38
CA ARG A 238 60.90 -16.99 -19.55
C ARG A 238 61.78 -17.02 -20.79
N ASP A 239 61.40 -17.88 -21.72
CA ASP A 239 61.94 -17.84 -23.05
C ASP A 239 61.55 -16.54 -23.78
N VAL A 240 62.36 -16.07 -24.72
CA VAL A 240 62.19 -14.80 -25.44
C VAL A 240 62.04 -15.05 -26.93
N ALA A 241 60.97 -14.53 -27.48
CA ALA A 241 60.77 -14.52 -28.94
C ALA A 241 60.47 -13.08 -29.39
N ASN A 242 61.14 -12.64 -30.42
CA ASN A 242 60.99 -11.28 -30.99
C ASN A 242 61.18 -10.15 -29.95
N GLY A 243 62.06 -10.34 -28.97
CA GLY A 243 62.33 -9.33 -27.93
C GLY A 243 61.33 -9.26 -26.79
N VAL A 244 60.35 -10.15 -26.73
CA VAL A 244 59.36 -10.19 -25.65
C VAL A 244 59.31 -11.58 -25.02
N PRO A 245 59.00 -11.66 -23.70
CA PRO A 245 58.85 -12.92 -23.01
C PRO A 245 57.73 -13.77 -23.60
N THR A 246 58.00 -15.05 -23.82
CA THR A 246 56.97 -16.01 -24.23
C THR A 246 56.14 -16.49 -23.01
N ARG A 247 55.16 -17.33 -23.27
CA ARG A 247 54.37 -18.02 -22.19
C ARG A 247 55.13 -19.14 -21.53
N THR A 248 56.27 -19.59 -22.09
CA THR A 248 57.07 -20.67 -21.53
C THR A 248 57.87 -20.17 -20.35
N VAL A 249 57.55 -20.69 -19.16
CA VAL A 249 58.32 -20.41 -17.92
C VAL A 249 59.46 -21.43 -17.83
N LEU A 250 60.68 -20.94 -17.74
CA LEU A 250 61.88 -21.76 -17.59
C LEU A 250 62.20 -22.00 -16.13
N ALA A 251 61.96 -21.00 -15.29
CA ALA A 251 62.12 -21.07 -13.84
C ALA A 251 61.21 -20.01 -13.16
N GLU A 252 60.88 -20.25 -11.91
CA GLU A 252 60.10 -19.38 -11.04
C GLU A 252 60.67 -19.33 -9.65
#